data_81e79c8bba2182aac3a47d22f69537b0
#
_entry.id   81e79c8bba2182aac3a47d22f69537b0
#
_cell.length_a   1.000
_cell.length_b   1.000
_cell.length_c   1.000
_cell.angle_alpha   90.00
_cell.angle_beta   90.00
_cell.angle_gamma   90.00
#
_symmetry.space_group_name_H-M   'P 1'
#
loop_
_entity.id
_entity.type
_entity.pdbx_description
1 polymer ?
#
loop_
_entity_poly.entity_id
_entity_poly.type
_entity_poly.pdbx_seq_one_letter_code
_entity_poly.pdbx_strand_id
1 'polypeptide(L)'
;MSSLTILENSAHMLVAEQSPPSVLFFGILSTTIALAAAGAVFSQRKWVLGALLLVLAAGLSLMMLPGTACRITVDRTARTIVWETRRSGEPQTQGSLPVASIQSADFDFNRNARNIILIGRDGRQYLPLGNQHFTGEPEQSVVLAAIRELIGQGEGSTSVPQGTR
;
A
#
# COMPACT_ATOMS: atom_id res chain seq x y z
N MET A 1 -7.31 0.22 7.31
CA MET A 1 -6.92 -0.74 6.26
C MET A 1 -6.54 0.07 5.05
N SER A 2 -5.34 -0.10 4.53
CA SER A 2 -4.90 0.55 3.29
C SER A 2 -5.44 -0.25 2.11
N SER A 3 -6.08 0.42 1.15
CA SER A 3 -6.61 -0.20 -0.07
C SER A 3 -5.64 0.04 -1.23
N LEU A 4 -5.38 -1.00 -2.01
CA LEU A 4 -4.71 -0.90 -3.30
C LEU A 4 -5.78 -0.66 -4.36
N THR A 5 -5.60 0.33 -5.20
CA THR A 5 -6.52 0.66 -6.29
C THR A 5 -5.76 0.65 -7.60
N ILE A 6 -6.28 -0.06 -8.59
CA ILE A 6 -5.74 -0.05 -9.95
C ILE A 6 -6.28 1.19 -10.63
N LEU A 7 -5.40 2.14 -10.95
CA LEU A 7 -5.76 3.40 -11.62
C LEU A 7 -5.82 3.22 -13.14
N GLU A 8 -4.95 2.37 -13.68
CA GLU A 8 -4.86 2.09 -15.10
C GLU A 8 -4.42 0.64 -15.31
N ASN A 9 -5.04 -0.03 -16.25
CA ASN A 9 -4.63 -1.35 -16.72
C ASN A 9 -4.84 -1.40 -18.25
N SER A 10 -3.83 -0.95 -18.97
CA SER A 10 -3.81 -0.93 -20.43
C SER A 10 -2.81 -1.95 -20.97
N ALA A 11 -2.83 -2.16 -22.29
CA ALA A 11 -1.85 -3.03 -22.96
C ALA A 11 -0.39 -2.54 -22.77
N HIS A 12 -0.21 -1.25 -22.49
CA HIS A 12 1.11 -0.62 -22.38
C HIS A 12 1.56 -0.40 -20.95
N MET A 13 0.62 -0.17 -20.03
CA MET A 13 0.95 0.26 -18.66
C MET A 13 -0.08 -0.25 -17.65
N LEU A 14 0.42 -0.65 -16.48
CA LEU A 14 -0.40 -0.89 -15.30
C LEU A 14 0.06 0.08 -14.22
N VAL A 15 -0.89 0.84 -13.67
CA VAL A 15 -0.65 1.75 -12.55
C VAL A 15 -1.54 1.35 -11.39
N ALA A 16 -0.93 1.05 -10.27
CA ALA A 16 -1.64 0.79 -9.03
C ALA A 16 -1.15 1.75 -7.95
N GLU A 17 -2.08 2.28 -7.19
CA GLU A 17 -1.81 3.21 -6.09
C GLU A 17 -2.43 2.67 -4.81
N GLN A 18 -1.64 2.71 -3.77
CA GLN A 18 -2.08 2.42 -2.44
C GLN A 18 -2.44 3.71 -1.73
N SER A 19 -3.70 3.84 -1.39
CA SER A 19 -4.17 4.96 -0.57
C SER A 19 -3.98 4.65 0.92
N PRO A 20 -3.52 5.62 1.71
CA PRO A 20 -3.55 5.50 3.16
C PRO A 20 -4.99 5.28 3.64
N PRO A 21 -5.19 4.64 4.79
CA PRO A 21 -6.53 4.44 5.34
C PRO A 21 -7.25 5.78 5.40
N SER A 22 -8.50 5.78 4.96
CA SER A 22 -9.24 6.98 4.56
C SER A 22 -9.14 8.09 5.61
N VAL A 23 -8.41 9.14 5.30
CA VAL A 23 -8.34 10.40 6.05
C VAL A 23 -9.74 10.92 6.38
N LEU A 24 -10.73 10.67 5.50
CA LEU A 24 -12.13 10.99 5.70
C LEU A 24 -12.74 10.27 6.92
N PHE A 25 -12.51 8.98 7.11
CA PHE A 25 -13.09 8.25 8.24
C PHE A 25 -12.58 8.80 9.57
N PHE A 26 -11.29 8.99 9.70
CA PHE A 26 -10.70 9.57 10.92
C PHE A 26 -11.11 11.05 11.09
N GLY A 27 -11.30 11.82 9.98
CA GLY A 27 -11.78 13.19 10.01
C GLY A 27 -13.17 13.30 10.59
N ILE A 28 -14.08 12.51 10.09
CA ILE A 28 -15.45 12.47 10.58
C ILE A 28 -15.47 12.05 12.06
N LEU A 29 -14.70 11.00 12.41
CA LEU A 29 -14.64 10.50 13.77
C LEU A 29 -14.10 11.54 14.76
N SER A 30 -12.98 12.21 14.44
CA SER A 30 -12.41 13.24 15.31
C SER A 30 -13.33 14.45 15.45
N THR A 31 -13.98 14.88 14.35
CA THR A 31 -14.94 15.98 14.38
C THR A 31 -16.16 15.64 15.23
N THR A 32 -16.67 14.42 15.12
CA THR A 32 -17.81 13.96 15.94
C THR A 32 -17.46 13.94 17.42
N ILE A 33 -16.27 13.47 17.77
CA ILE A 33 -15.79 13.46 19.16
C ILE A 33 -15.60 14.89 19.67
N ALA A 34 -15.04 15.80 18.87
CA ALA A 34 -14.88 17.20 19.25
C ALA A 34 -16.22 17.91 19.50
N LEU A 35 -17.23 17.64 18.66
CA LEU A 35 -18.58 18.17 18.85
C LEU A 35 -19.25 17.62 20.10
N ALA A 36 -19.10 16.32 20.38
CA ALA A 36 -19.58 15.69 21.59
C ALA A 36 -18.91 16.28 22.85
N ALA A 37 -17.60 16.56 22.78
CA ALA A 37 -16.86 17.23 23.85
C ALA A 37 -17.39 18.63 24.13
N ALA A 38 -17.62 19.42 23.08
CA ALA A 38 -18.20 20.76 23.20
C ALA A 38 -19.60 20.70 23.83
N GLY A 39 -20.46 19.79 23.39
CA GLY A 39 -21.79 19.57 23.96
C GLY A 39 -21.74 19.20 25.46
N ALA A 40 -20.83 18.32 25.85
CA ALA A 40 -20.67 17.93 27.26
C ALA A 40 -20.21 19.09 28.16
N VAL A 41 -19.32 19.94 27.68
CA VAL A 41 -18.86 21.14 28.40
C VAL A 41 -20.01 22.13 28.60
N PHE A 42 -20.78 22.40 27.55
CA PHE A 42 -21.87 23.39 27.60
C PHE A 42 -23.07 22.88 28.42
N SER A 43 -23.43 21.61 28.32
CA SER A 43 -24.66 21.07 28.90
C SER A 43 -24.59 20.79 30.41
N GLN A 44 -23.43 20.39 30.95
CA GLN A 44 -23.38 19.82 32.30
C GLN A 44 -22.23 20.33 33.20
N ARG A 45 -21.50 21.40 32.85
CA ARG A 45 -20.29 21.85 33.56
C ARG A 45 -19.23 20.74 33.81
N LYS A 46 -19.24 19.68 33.01
CA LYS A 46 -18.28 18.57 33.14
C LYS A 46 -16.99 18.88 32.40
N TRP A 47 -16.27 19.88 32.82
CA TRP A 47 -15.03 20.37 32.20
C TRP A 47 -13.97 19.28 32.03
N VAL A 48 -13.86 18.37 33.01
CA VAL A 48 -12.89 17.26 32.95
C VAL A 48 -13.20 16.32 31.79
N LEU A 49 -14.47 15.97 31.59
CA LEU A 49 -14.89 15.09 30.50
C LEU A 49 -14.67 15.76 29.16
N GLY A 50 -15.02 17.06 29.05
CA GLY A 50 -14.77 17.84 27.85
C GLY A 50 -13.30 17.93 27.47
N ALA A 51 -12.42 18.18 28.46
CA ALA A 51 -10.98 18.21 28.24
C ALA A 51 -10.44 16.85 27.79
N LEU A 52 -10.89 15.75 28.40
CA LEU A 52 -10.48 14.39 28.03
C LEU A 52 -10.87 14.06 26.58
N LEU A 53 -12.09 14.42 26.17
CA LEU A 53 -12.58 14.19 24.82
C LEU A 53 -11.83 15.06 23.79
N LEU A 54 -11.46 16.30 24.15
CA LEU A 54 -10.62 17.15 23.29
C LEU A 54 -9.22 16.59 23.09
N VAL A 55 -8.59 16.06 24.15
CA VAL A 55 -7.30 15.37 24.03
C VAL A 55 -7.40 14.14 23.16
N LEU A 56 -8.48 13.37 23.27
CA LEU A 56 -8.74 12.21 22.43
C LEU A 56 -8.93 12.63 20.95
N ALA A 57 -9.71 13.67 20.68
CA ALA A 57 -9.91 14.20 19.35
C ALA A 57 -8.61 14.73 18.73
N ALA A 58 -7.79 15.43 19.51
CA ALA A 58 -6.47 15.89 19.10
C ALA A 58 -5.52 14.72 18.78
N GLY A 59 -5.51 13.69 19.64
CA GLY A 59 -4.73 12.46 19.40
C GLY A 59 -5.14 11.74 18.11
N LEU A 60 -6.44 11.61 17.88
CA LEU A 60 -6.97 11.07 16.62
C LEU A 60 -6.61 11.93 15.41
N SER A 61 -6.63 13.25 15.54
CA SER A 61 -6.22 14.17 14.48
C SER A 61 -4.72 14.08 14.16
N LEU A 62 -3.88 13.82 15.17
CA LEU A 62 -2.45 13.56 14.96
C LEU A 62 -2.19 12.24 14.24
N MET A 63 -3.04 11.23 14.43
CA MET A 63 -2.98 9.97 13.67
C MET A 63 -3.38 10.15 12.20
N MET A 64 -3.98 11.28 11.85
CA MET A 64 -4.28 11.68 10.47
C MET A 64 -3.10 12.29 9.73
N LEU A 65 -1.95 12.46 10.40
CA LEU A 65 -0.74 12.90 9.72
C LEU A 65 -0.53 12.03 8.48
N PRO A 66 -0.22 12.64 7.35
CA PRO A 66 -0.38 12.07 6.02
C PRO A 66 0.27 10.70 5.94
N GLY A 67 -0.56 9.71 5.75
CA GLY A 67 -0.10 8.36 5.47
C GLY A 67 0.74 8.35 4.20
N THR A 68 1.71 7.49 4.17
CA THR A 68 2.54 7.27 2.99
C THR A 68 1.70 6.57 1.92
N ALA A 69 1.45 7.23 0.80
CA ALA A 69 0.89 6.59 -0.39
C ALA A 69 2.03 5.94 -1.17
N CYS A 70 1.83 4.73 -1.64
CA CYS A 70 2.77 4.04 -2.52
C CYS A 70 2.12 3.86 -3.89
N ARG A 71 2.83 4.22 -4.94
CA ARG A 71 2.41 4.03 -6.33
C ARG A 71 3.40 3.13 -7.04
N ILE A 72 2.89 2.11 -7.71
CA ILE A 72 3.67 1.23 -8.57
C ILE A 72 3.19 1.38 -10.01
N THR A 73 4.13 1.56 -10.91
CA THR A 73 3.89 1.65 -12.36
C THR A 73 4.69 0.55 -13.05
N VAL A 74 3.98 -0.33 -13.74
CA VAL A 74 4.57 -1.38 -14.57
C VAL A 74 4.44 -0.94 -16.03
N ASP A 75 5.53 -0.45 -16.62
CA ASP A 75 5.58 -0.06 -18.02
C ASP A 75 5.97 -1.28 -18.87
N ARG A 76 5.00 -1.78 -19.64
CA ARG A 76 5.18 -2.94 -20.49
C ARG A 76 5.98 -2.60 -21.75
N THR A 77 5.90 -1.35 -22.20
CA THR A 77 6.59 -0.89 -23.42
C THR A 77 8.07 -0.63 -23.12
N ALA A 78 8.37 0.13 -22.08
CA ALA A 78 9.73 0.39 -21.64
C ALA A 78 10.36 -0.80 -20.90
N ARG A 79 9.55 -1.82 -20.53
CA ARG A 79 9.95 -2.97 -19.71
C ARG A 79 10.64 -2.55 -18.43
N THR A 80 10.01 -1.63 -17.71
CA THR A 80 10.49 -1.09 -16.44
C THR A 80 9.40 -1.13 -15.38
N ILE A 81 9.80 -1.33 -14.13
CA ILE A 81 8.96 -1.22 -12.97
C ILE A 81 9.45 -0.02 -12.17
N VAL A 82 8.54 0.95 -11.97
CA VAL A 82 8.82 2.18 -11.22
C VAL A 82 7.92 2.20 -10.00
N TRP A 83 8.46 2.56 -8.85
CA TRP A 83 7.67 2.78 -7.64
C TRP A 83 8.03 4.10 -6.98
N GLU A 84 7.01 4.73 -6.44
CA GLU A 84 7.11 6.01 -5.74
C GLU A 84 6.43 5.89 -4.38
N THR A 85 7.10 6.39 -3.37
CA THR A 85 6.50 6.58 -2.05
C THR A 85 6.26 8.07 -1.87
N ARG A 86 5.02 8.45 -1.62
CA ARG A 86 4.62 9.85 -1.46
C ARG A 86 4.15 10.10 -0.03
N ARG A 87 4.67 11.14 0.58
CA ARG A 87 4.17 11.65 1.85
C ARG A 87 3.69 13.08 1.63
N SER A 88 2.47 13.39 2.04
CA SER A 88 1.85 14.71 1.84
C SER A 88 1.81 15.18 0.38
N GLY A 89 1.76 14.26 -0.59
CA GLY A 89 1.71 14.58 -2.02
C GLY A 89 3.08 14.74 -2.69
N GLU A 90 4.16 14.83 -1.93
CA GLU A 90 5.52 14.89 -2.48
C GLU A 90 6.16 13.50 -2.55
N PRO A 91 6.86 13.16 -3.66
CA PRO A 91 7.60 11.91 -3.76
C PRO A 91 8.78 11.93 -2.78
N GLN A 92 8.81 10.97 -1.84
CA GLN A 92 9.90 10.82 -0.87
C GLN A 92 10.96 9.82 -1.30
N THR A 93 10.53 8.75 -1.94
CA THR A 93 11.42 7.68 -2.39
C THR A 93 10.93 7.22 -3.75
N GLN A 94 11.86 7.14 -4.68
CA GLN A 94 11.60 6.63 -6.02
C GLN A 94 12.61 5.54 -6.33
N GLY A 95 12.11 4.43 -6.86
CA GLY A 95 12.95 3.36 -7.38
C GLY A 95 12.48 2.98 -8.77
N SER A 96 13.42 2.55 -9.60
CA SER A 96 13.14 2.02 -10.93
C SER A 96 14.04 0.83 -11.20
N LEU A 97 13.46 -0.24 -11.72
CA LEU A 97 14.18 -1.44 -12.11
C LEU A 97 13.79 -1.85 -13.53
N PRO A 98 14.77 -2.04 -14.42
CA PRO A 98 14.50 -2.69 -15.70
C PRO A 98 14.13 -4.16 -15.45
N VAL A 99 13.13 -4.66 -16.16
CA VAL A 99 12.65 -6.04 -16.03
C VAL A 99 13.79 -7.06 -16.22
N ALA A 100 14.75 -6.73 -17.10
CA ALA A 100 15.91 -7.58 -17.35
C ALA A 100 16.80 -7.80 -16.10
N SER A 101 16.75 -6.90 -15.11
CA SER A 101 17.49 -7.04 -13.84
C SER A 101 16.72 -7.82 -12.78
N ILE A 102 15.45 -8.16 -13.03
CA ILE A 102 14.61 -8.89 -12.09
C ILE A 102 14.71 -10.37 -12.38
N GLN A 103 14.97 -11.16 -11.35
CA GLN A 103 15.00 -12.61 -11.41
C GLN A 103 13.61 -13.20 -11.21
N SER A 104 12.90 -12.72 -10.18
CA SER A 104 11.56 -13.21 -9.86
C SER A 104 10.74 -12.17 -9.10
N ALA A 105 9.44 -12.36 -9.11
CA ALA A 105 8.50 -11.59 -8.30
C ALA A 105 7.58 -12.56 -7.57
N ASP A 106 7.39 -12.34 -6.28
CA ASP A 106 6.56 -13.20 -5.44
C ASP A 106 5.86 -12.41 -4.32
N PHE A 107 5.03 -13.12 -3.55
CA PHE A 107 4.52 -12.59 -2.31
C PHE A 107 5.41 -12.97 -1.13
N ASP A 108 5.78 -11.99 -0.34
CA ASP A 108 6.33 -12.22 1.00
C ASP A 108 5.20 -12.27 2.02
N PHE A 109 5.13 -13.36 2.77
CA PHE A 109 4.16 -13.58 3.84
C PHE A 109 4.81 -13.33 5.19
N ASN A 110 4.93 -12.08 5.58
CA ASN A 110 5.48 -11.75 6.89
C ASN A 110 4.38 -11.34 7.85
N ARG A 111 4.19 -12.09 8.95
CA ARG A 111 3.30 -11.78 10.09
C ARG A 111 1.89 -11.29 9.70
N ASN A 112 1.17 -12.00 8.87
CA ASN A 112 -0.16 -11.66 8.36
C ASN A 112 -0.20 -10.50 7.34
N ALA A 113 0.93 -10.06 6.83
CA ALA A 113 1.00 -9.12 5.73
C ALA A 113 1.45 -9.84 4.46
N ARG A 114 0.79 -9.54 3.37
CA ARG A 114 1.13 -10.05 2.04
C ARG A 114 1.72 -8.89 1.24
N ASN A 115 3.03 -8.91 1.02
CA ASN A 115 3.74 -7.87 0.30
C ASN A 115 4.26 -8.40 -1.04
N ILE A 116 4.28 -7.57 -2.07
CA ILE A 116 4.95 -7.91 -3.33
C ILE A 116 6.46 -7.68 -3.13
N ILE A 117 7.24 -8.72 -3.37
CA ILE A 117 8.70 -8.67 -3.34
C ILE A 117 9.24 -8.91 -4.74
N LEU A 118 10.18 -8.09 -5.15
CA LEU A 118 10.96 -8.28 -6.37
C LEU A 118 12.36 -8.75 -5.98
N ILE A 119 12.82 -9.82 -6.58
CA ILE A 119 14.16 -10.34 -6.39
C ILE A 119 14.99 -9.98 -7.62
N GLY A 120 15.99 -9.15 -7.42
CA GLY A 120 16.94 -8.80 -8.46
C GLY A 120 17.89 -9.97 -8.80
N ARG A 121 18.47 -9.97 -9.98
CA ARG A 121 19.50 -10.94 -10.37
C ARG A 121 20.80 -10.79 -9.57
N ASP A 122 20.96 -9.65 -8.90
CA ASP A 122 22.01 -9.38 -7.92
C ASP A 122 21.72 -9.96 -6.52
N GLY A 123 20.60 -10.67 -6.37
CA GLY A 123 20.14 -11.24 -5.11
C GLY A 123 19.50 -10.23 -4.15
N ARG A 124 19.41 -8.93 -4.52
CA ARG A 124 18.76 -7.92 -3.69
C ARG A 124 17.25 -8.06 -3.76
N GLN A 125 16.63 -7.77 -2.63
CA GLN A 125 15.18 -7.76 -2.48
C GLN A 125 14.67 -6.33 -2.48
N TYR A 126 13.62 -6.08 -3.25
CA TYR A 126 12.97 -4.79 -3.36
C TYR A 126 11.50 -4.94 -2.99
N LEU A 127 10.99 -4.01 -2.19
CA LEU A 127 9.60 -3.94 -1.73
C LEU A 127 8.93 -2.71 -2.34
N PRO A 128 8.39 -2.79 -3.56
CA PRO A 128 7.86 -1.62 -4.27
C PRO A 128 6.73 -0.90 -3.53
N LEU A 129 5.94 -1.66 -2.77
CA LEU A 129 4.82 -1.13 -1.99
C LEU A 129 5.17 -0.88 -0.51
N GLY A 130 6.46 -1.00 -0.16
CA GLY A 130 6.93 -0.81 1.22
C GLY A 130 6.50 -1.94 2.16
N ASN A 131 6.78 -1.76 3.45
CA ASN A 131 6.50 -2.74 4.52
C ASN A 131 5.10 -2.54 5.13
N GLN A 132 4.10 -2.26 4.32
CA GLN A 132 2.76 -2.02 4.83
C GLN A 132 1.96 -3.32 4.94
N HIS A 133 1.18 -3.45 6.02
CA HIS A 133 0.32 -4.60 6.25
C HIS A 133 -0.86 -4.60 5.28
N PHE A 134 -0.78 -5.47 4.29
CA PHE A 134 -1.89 -5.72 3.37
C PHE A 134 -2.64 -6.98 3.77
N THR A 135 -3.92 -6.86 3.92
CA THR A 135 -4.83 -8.00 3.92
C THR A 135 -5.10 -8.34 2.45
N GLY A 136 -4.74 -9.56 2.04
CA GLY A 136 -4.78 -10.13 0.69
C GLY A 136 -5.88 -9.63 -0.24
N GLU A 137 -5.64 -8.47 -0.86
CA GLU A 137 -6.57 -7.88 -1.80
C GLU A 137 -6.36 -8.50 -3.20
N PRO A 138 -7.44 -8.76 -3.95
CA PRO A 138 -7.36 -9.31 -5.31
C PRO A 138 -6.50 -8.44 -6.24
N GLU A 139 -6.45 -7.13 -6.01
CA GLU A 139 -5.68 -6.17 -6.78
C GLU A 139 -4.17 -6.44 -6.72
N GLN A 140 -3.65 -6.89 -5.59
CA GLN A 140 -2.23 -7.28 -5.48
C GLN A 140 -1.90 -8.46 -6.38
N SER A 141 -2.83 -9.40 -6.50
CA SER A 141 -2.66 -10.55 -7.39
C SER A 141 -2.61 -10.12 -8.85
N VAL A 142 -3.39 -9.12 -9.25
CA VAL A 142 -3.36 -8.55 -10.59
C VAL A 142 -2.03 -7.86 -10.88
N VAL A 143 -1.53 -7.06 -9.93
CA VAL A 143 -0.22 -6.39 -10.08
C VAL A 143 0.90 -7.42 -10.17
N LEU A 144 0.91 -8.43 -9.30
CA LEU A 144 1.92 -9.48 -9.32
C LEU A 144 1.87 -10.30 -10.61
N ALA A 145 0.65 -10.63 -11.10
CA ALA A 145 0.47 -11.34 -12.36
C ALA A 145 1.04 -10.54 -13.54
N ALA A 146 0.77 -9.23 -13.61
CA ALA A 146 1.31 -8.36 -14.64
C ALA A 146 2.85 -8.28 -14.60
N ILE A 147 3.44 -8.23 -13.40
CA ILE A 147 4.89 -8.25 -13.24
C ILE A 147 5.48 -9.59 -13.69
N ARG A 148 4.86 -10.70 -13.30
CA ARG A 148 5.31 -12.06 -13.69
C ARG A 148 5.19 -12.29 -15.20
N GLU A 149 4.11 -11.82 -15.80
CA GLU A 149 3.92 -11.85 -17.25
C GLU A 149 5.06 -11.11 -17.95
N LEU A 150 5.40 -9.92 -17.47
CA LEU A 150 6.47 -9.10 -18.02
C LEU A 150 7.85 -9.73 -17.85
N ILE A 151 8.09 -10.46 -16.76
CA ILE A 151 9.33 -11.23 -16.53
C ILE A 151 9.37 -12.50 -17.40
N GLY A 152 8.24 -12.92 -17.98
CA GLY A 152 8.13 -14.18 -18.72
C GLY A 152 7.87 -15.40 -17.81
N GLN A 153 7.48 -15.16 -16.56
CA GLN A 153 7.01 -16.17 -15.63
C GLN A 153 5.47 -16.36 -15.76
N GLY A 154 4.97 -16.41 -16.99
CA GLY A 154 3.55 -16.74 -17.23
C GLY A 154 3.21 -18.12 -16.64
N GLU A 155 1.93 -18.39 -16.38
CA GLU A 155 1.34 -19.57 -15.71
C GLU A 155 1.73 -20.97 -16.28
N GLY A 156 2.80 -21.07 -17.08
CA GLY A 156 3.24 -22.28 -17.78
C GLY A 156 4.36 -23.09 -17.10
N SER A 157 4.88 -22.73 -15.93
CA SER A 157 5.94 -23.50 -15.26
C SER A 157 5.43 -24.30 -14.06
N THR A 158 4.42 -25.14 -14.28
CA THR A 158 4.25 -26.35 -13.50
C THR A 158 5.20 -27.40 -14.06
N SER A 159 6.49 -27.27 -13.81
CA SER A 159 7.41 -28.38 -13.98
C SER A 159 7.10 -29.39 -12.87
N VAL A 160 6.26 -30.35 -13.21
CA VAL A 160 6.14 -31.63 -12.49
C VAL A 160 7.56 -32.18 -12.35
N PRO A 161 8.07 -32.42 -11.14
CA PRO A 161 9.33 -33.14 -10.99
C PRO A 161 9.09 -34.56 -11.53
N GLN A 162 9.65 -34.87 -12.70
CA GLN A 162 9.75 -36.24 -13.15
C GLN A 162 10.59 -37.00 -12.15
N GLY A 163 9.91 -37.81 -11.35
CA GLY A 163 10.55 -38.78 -10.47
C GLY A 163 11.42 -39.71 -11.31
N THR A 164 12.71 -39.62 -11.12
CA THR A 164 13.67 -40.63 -11.53
C THR A 164 13.42 -41.88 -10.69
N ARG A 165 13.12 -42.97 -11.40
CA ARG A 165 13.13 -44.35 -10.88
C ARG A 165 14.53 -44.75 -10.42
#